data_e5cc5f127997093de58ab91457d8bff5
#
_entry.id   e5cc5f127997093de58ab91457d8bff5
#
_cell.length_a   1.000
_cell.length_b   1.000
_cell.length_c   1.000
_cell.angle_alpha   90.00
_cell.angle_beta   90.00
_cell.angle_gamma   90.00
#
_symmetry.space_group_name_H-M   'P 1'
#
loop_
_entity.id
_entity.type
_entity.pdbx_description
1 polymer ?
#
loop_
_entity_poly.entity_id
_entity_poly.type
_entity_poly.pdbx_seq_one_letter_code
_entity_poly.pdbx_strand_id
1 'polypeptide(L)'
;MSRLTIITKDKAQVTMESLYQDLERRIVASPPGLCTIDLTRSFIKMCLAQSCGKCVPCRVGLRQLARLFDDVLDGNATEETLDVIRLTAEGIYYSADCAIGYEAAKLVLKCIDGCEDDFRSHMERGFCSCNSNQPVACVKSCPAGVDIPGYIALVHEGRYADAVRLIRRDNPMPTTCAYICEHPCENRCKRTLIDAPVNIRGLKKMAVDNAGDVPVPACNEPTGKKVAIIGGGPGGLSAAYYLALMGHKVTIFEQRKQLGGMLRYGIPNYRLPRKKLDAEINAILSTGIEVKKNISVGTDITLEDINKEYNAVYISIGAHADKKIGIDGEDATTGVTSAVEMLRAIGDDEMPDYTGKRVVVIGGGNVAMDVARSSVRLGAEKVSIVYRRRKADMTALPEEVEGAEAEGCDVLELMSPVRIEKDENDAAVGLWVQPQMISRIKGGRPSPKTAAKDEVLIPCDLIVVAIGQGIETRYFEEHGFTVKRGTIEALDTSEIKERKGIFAGGDCVTGPATVIRAIAAGKVAAANIDEYLGYHHEITSDVEIPYAGYEDKVPCGRVEVALRDAADRKKDFEPIEYGFSCEEACQESGRCLRCDHFGFGSFRGGREKQW
;
A
#
# COMPACT_ATOMS: atom_id res chain seq x y z
N MET A 1 10.10 -23.18 50.05
CA MET A 1 8.84 -23.67 49.47
C MET A 1 8.53 -22.84 48.22
N SER A 2 8.67 -23.42 47.04
CA SER A 2 8.31 -22.77 45.79
C SER A 2 6.81 -22.68 45.70
N ARG A 3 6.24 -21.46 45.68
CA ARG A 3 4.82 -21.27 45.38
C ARG A 3 4.69 -21.28 43.86
N LEU A 4 4.40 -22.43 43.32
CA LEU A 4 3.93 -22.56 41.93
C LEU A 4 2.60 -21.82 41.83
N THR A 5 2.59 -20.66 41.17
CA THR A 5 1.34 -19.98 40.82
C THR A 5 0.78 -20.71 39.60
N ILE A 6 -0.21 -21.56 39.81
CA ILE A 6 -0.99 -22.13 38.72
C ILE A 6 -1.90 -21.00 38.23
N ILE A 7 -1.62 -20.47 37.04
CA ILE A 7 -2.49 -19.52 36.37
C ILE A 7 -3.65 -20.35 35.77
N THR A 8 -4.73 -20.46 36.51
CA THR A 8 -5.98 -21.01 35.97
C THR A 8 -6.69 -19.91 35.20
N LYS A 9 -6.94 -20.15 33.91
CA LYS A 9 -7.80 -19.26 33.11
C LYS A 9 -9.17 -19.17 33.81
N ASP A 10 -9.70 -17.95 33.93
CA ASP A 10 -11.03 -17.81 34.49
C ASP A 10 -12.12 -18.36 33.52
N LYS A 11 -13.32 -18.61 34.05
CA LYS A 11 -14.42 -19.19 33.26
C LYS A 11 -14.79 -18.32 32.07
N ALA A 12 -14.66 -17.00 32.16
CA ALA A 12 -14.99 -16.08 31.10
C ALA A 12 -13.96 -16.18 29.95
N GLN A 13 -12.66 -16.33 30.26
CA GLN A 13 -11.61 -16.55 29.26
C GLN A 13 -11.81 -17.86 28.49
N VAL A 14 -12.11 -18.96 29.19
CA VAL A 14 -12.39 -20.25 28.55
C VAL A 14 -13.62 -20.15 27.63
N THR A 15 -14.67 -19.46 28.09
CA THR A 15 -15.87 -19.22 27.28
C THR A 15 -15.53 -18.39 26.02
N MET A 16 -14.71 -17.34 26.16
CA MET A 16 -14.32 -16.51 25.03
C MET A 16 -13.47 -17.28 24.00
N GLU A 17 -12.56 -18.14 24.43
CA GLU A 17 -11.79 -19.00 23.52
C GLU A 17 -12.72 -19.91 22.69
N SER A 18 -13.75 -20.51 23.33
CA SER A 18 -14.75 -21.31 22.63
C SER A 18 -15.56 -20.47 21.62
N LEU A 19 -15.97 -19.25 22.00
CA LEU A 19 -16.72 -18.36 21.11
C LEU A 19 -15.89 -17.92 19.91
N TYR A 20 -14.59 -17.69 20.08
CA TYR A 20 -13.68 -17.38 18.96
C TYR A 20 -13.50 -18.58 18.04
N GLN A 21 -13.42 -19.80 18.54
CA GLN A 21 -13.39 -21.01 17.70
C GLN A 21 -14.68 -21.15 16.89
N ASP A 22 -15.84 -20.89 17.49
CA ASP A 22 -17.12 -20.94 16.78
C ASP A 22 -17.22 -19.83 15.71
N LEU A 23 -16.72 -18.64 16.01
CA LEU A 23 -16.62 -17.54 15.05
C LEU A 23 -15.72 -17.91 13.86
N GLU A 24 -14.56 -18.48 14.15
CA GLU A 24 -13.60 -18.94 13.15
C GLU A 24 -14.23 -19.99 12.21
N ARG A 25 -14.83 -21.02 12.76
CA ARG A 25 -15.52 -22.06 11.98
C ARG A 25 -16.60 -21.46 11.09
N ARG A 26 -17.34 -20.47 11.60
CA ARG A 26 -18.37 -19.77 10.83
C ARG A 26 -17.76 -18.95 9.69
N ILE A 27 -16.64 -18.27 9.90
CA ILE A 27 -15.95 -17.51 8.84
C ILE A 27 -15.46 -18.48 7.75
N VAL A 28 -14.81 -19.57 8.13
CA VAL A 28 -14.28 -20.58 7.19
C VAL A 28 -15.40 -21.24 6.38
N ALA A 29 -16.54 -21.55 7.03
CA ALA A 29 -17.69 -22.15 6.38
C ALA A 29 -18.54 -21.18 5.54
N SER A 30 -18.25 -19.89 5.60
CA SER A 30 -19.09 -18.87 4.96
C SER A 30 -18.57 -18.48 3.58
N PRO A 31 -19.46 -18.00 2.68
CA PRO A 31 -19.08 -17.56 1.35
C PRO A 31 -18.11 -16.37 1.37
N PRO A 32 -17.34 -16.14 0.30
CA PRO A 32 -16.41 -15.01 0.18
C PRO A 32 -17.06 -13.65 0.41
N GLY A 33 -18.31 -13.49 -0.01
CA GLY A 33 -19.12 -12.30 0.20
C GLY A 33 -19.74 -12.17 1.59
N LEU A 34 -19.24 -12.88 2.60
CA LEU A 34 -19.76 -12.78 3.96
C LEU A 34 -19.74 -11.35 4.47
N CYS A 35 -20.90 -10.90 4.96
CA CYS A 35 -21.04 -9.59 5.57
C CYS A 35 -20.31 -9.54 6.92
N THR A 36 -19.27 -8.70 7.00
CA THR A 36 -18.50 -8.52 8.23
C THR A 36 -19.32 -7.89 9.34
N ILE A 37 -20.31 -7.05 8.98
CA ILE A 37 -21.24 -6.40 9.90
C ILE A 37 -22.14 -7.46 10.55
N ASP A 38 -22.79 -8.34 9.75
CA ASP A 38 -23.64 -9.42 10.29
C ASP A 38 -22.83 -10.41 11.13
N LEU A 39 -21.60 -10.73 10.72
CA LEU A 39 -20.72 -11.59 11.48
C LEU A 39 -20.41 -11.00 12.86
N THR A 40 -20.02 -9.72 12.90
CA THR A 40 -19.71 -9.01 14.16
C THR A 40 -20.93 -8.90 15.05
N ARG A 41 -22.09 -8.55 14.48
CA ARG A 41 -23.37 -8.55 15.20
C ARG A 41 -23.71 -9.91 15.78
N SER A 42 -23.51 -10.98 15.02
CA SER A 42 -23.74 -12.35 15.49
C SER A 42 -22.84 -12.70 16.68
N PHE A 43 -21.57 -12.30 16.63
CA PHE A 43 -20.64 -12.52 17.73
C PHE A 43 -21.04 -11.70 18.99
N ILE A 44 -21.47 -10.45 18.83
CA ILE A 44 -22.01 -9.63 19.94
C ILE A 44 -23.19 -10.38 20.60
N LYS A 45 -24.11 -10.95 19.79
CA LYS A 45 -25.25 -11.71 20.32
C LYS A 45 -24.83 -12.99 21.05
N MET A 46 -23.81 -13.69 20.55
CA MET A 46 -23.23 -14.84 21.24
C MET A 46 -22.62 -14.44 22.60
N CYS A 47 -21.84 -13.36 22.63
CA CYS A 47 -21.29 -12.81 23.87
C CYS A 47 -22.39 -12.36 24.85
N LEU A 48 -23.45 -11.73 24.34
CA LEU A 48 -24.59 -11.32 25.15
C LEU A 48 -25.32 -12.52 25.79
N ALA A 49 -25.49 -13.62 25.03
CA ALA A 49 -26.08 -14.85 25.55
C ALA A 49 -25.24 -15.52 26.66
N GLN A 50 -23.93 -15.36 26.63
CA GLN A 50 -23.00 -15.88 27.64
C GLN A 50 -22.71 -14.89 28.78
N SER A 51 -23.24 -13.67 28.70
CA SER A 51 -23.02 -12.62 29.71
C SER A 51 -23.72 -12.99 31.02
N CYS A 52 -23.01 -12.85 32.13
CA CYS A 52 -23.61 -13.04 33.47
C CYS A 52 -24.56 -11.90 33.89
N GLY A 53 -24.59 -10.77 33.12
CA GLY A 53 -25.47 -9.62 33.40
C GLY A 53 -25.12 -8.75 34.61
N LYS A 54 -24.01 -9.02 35.31
CA LYS A 54 -23.62 -8.28 36.52
C LYS A 54 -23.22 -6.84 36.24
N CYS A 55 -22.26 -6.64 35.31
CA CYS A 55 -21.76 -5.30 35.00
C CYS A 55 -22.65 -4.59 33.98
N VAL A 56 -22.71 -3.26 34.06
CA VAL A 56 -23.48 -2.40 33.17
C VAL A 56 -22.96 -2.48 31.72
N PRO A 57 -21.65 -2.50 31.47
CA PRO A 57 -21.12 -2.62 30.10
C PRO A 57 -21.67 -3.80 29.32
N CYS A 58 -21.71 -5.01 29.89
CA CYS A 58 -22.31 -6.15 29.24
C CYS A 58 -23.83 -6.05 29.16
N ARG A 59 -24.50 -5.76 30.29
CA ARG A 59 -25.96 -5.76 30.40
C ARG A 59 -26.66 -4.75 29.49
N VAL A 60 -26.09 -3.54 29.37
CA VAL A 60 -26.65 -2.44 28.59
C VAL A 60 -25.89 -2.27 27.28
N GLY A 61 -24.57 -2.15 27.37
CA GLY A 61 -23.71 -1.77 26.22
C GLY A 61 -23.73 -2.80 25.10
N LEU A 62 -23.59 -4.10 25.39
CA LEU A 62 -23.66 -5.13 24.33
C LEU A 62 -25.04 -5.18 23.65
N ARG A 63 -26.13 -4.91 24.39
CA ARG A 63 -27.47 -4.81 23.80
C ARG A 63 -27.59 -3.61 22.89
N GLN A 64 -27.03 -2.48 23.30
CA GLN A 64 -27.02 -1.26 22.48
C GLN A 64 -26.19 -1.48 21.21
N LEU A 65 -24.99 -2.06 21.31
CA LEU A 65 -24.20 -2.43 20.13
C LEU A 65 -24.96 -3.34 19.18
N ALA A 66 -25.61 -4.41 19.69
CA ALA A 66 -26.39 -5.32 18.85
C ALA A 66 -27.49 -4.58 18.08
N ARG A 67 -28.20 -3.62 18.69
CA ARG A 67 -29.24 -2.80 18.01
C ARG A 67 -28.63 -1.87 16.96
N LEU A 68 -27.55 -1.17 17.31
CA LEU A 68 -26.88 -0.27 16.34
C LEU A 68 -26.36 -1.03 15.13
N PHE A 69 -25.89 -2.27 15.31
CA PHE A 69 -25.53 -3.14 14.18
C PHE A 69 -26.75 -3.62 13.39
N ASP A 70 -27.90 -3.83 14.05
CA ASP A 70 -29.17 -4.10 13.34
C ASP A 70 -29.55 -2.88 12.49
N ASP A 71 -29.45 -1.64 13.02
CA ASP A 71 -29.72 -0.40 12.26
C ASP A 71 -28.81 -0.26 11.03
N VAL A 72 -27.51 -0.65 11.15
CA VAL A 72 -26.59 -0.68 9.99
C VAL A 72 -27.05 -1.70 8.94
N LEU A 73 -27.42 -2.91 9.35
CA LEU A 73 -27.85 -3.99 8.45
C LEU A 73 -29.17 -3.67 7.74
N ASP A 74 -30.05 -2.95 8.42
CA ASP A 74 -31.37 -2.52 7.92
C ASP A 74 -31.29 -1.23 7.10
N GLY A 75 -30.09 -0.64 6.93
CA GLY A 75 -29.89 0.60 6.17
C GLY A 75 -30.37 1.88 6.85
N ASN A 76 -30.65 1.83 8.14
CA ASN A 76 -31.14 2.98 8.93
C ASN A 76 -30.01 3.77 9.62
N ALA A 77 -28.76 3.35 9.47
CA ALA A 77 -27.61 3.97 10.12
C ALA A 77 -27.10 5.22 9.38
N THR A 78 -26.53 6.15 10.14
CA THR A 78 -25.87 7.37 9.66
C THR A 78 -24.41 7.40 10.14
N GLU A 79 -23.64 8.40 9.69
CA GLU A 79 -22.25 8.62 10.20
C GLU A 79 -22.25 8.79 11.73
N GLU A 80 -23.25 9.46 12.30
CA GLU A 80 -23.39 9.58 13.76
C GLU A 80 -23.59 8.22 14.44
N THR A 81 -24.23 7.27 13.75
CA THR A 81 -24.41 5.90 14.26
C THR A 81 -23.05 5.21 14.42
N LEU A 82 -22.11 5.39 13.48
CA LEU A 82 -20.76 4.84 13.59
C LEU A 82 -20.00 5.41 14.78
N ASP A 83 -20.10 6.72 15.01
CA ASP A 83 -19.49 7.37 16.16
C ASP A 83 -20.05 6.82 17.49
N VAL A 84 -21.38 6.60 17.55
CA VAL A 84 -22.04 6.01 18.73
C VAL A 84 -21.60 4.55 18.93
N ILE A 85 -21.46 3.75 17.86
CA ILE A 85 -20.94 2.37 17.95
C ILE A 85 -19.52 2.40 18.51
N ARG A 86 -18.64 3.26 18.01
CA ARG A 86 -17.24 3.39 18.46
C ARG A 86 -17.19 3.77 19.95
N LEU A 87 -17.87 4.84 20.33
CA LEU A 87 -17.91 5.33 21.73
C LEU A 87 -18.47 4.28 22.69
N THR A 88 -19.53 3.56 22.26
CA THR A 88 -20.13 2.50 23.09
C THR A 88 -19.14 1.33 23.25
N ALA A 89 -18.46 0.93 22.17
CA ALA A 89 -17.47 -0.14 22.22
C ALA A 89 -16.27 0.24 23.09
N GLU A 90 -15.74 1.45 22.97
CA GLU A 90 -14.66 1.97 23.81
C GLU A 90 -15.08 1.99 25.29
N GLY A 91 -16.29 2.48 25.58
CA GLY A 91 -16.84 2.48 26.94
C GLY A 91 -16.92 1.08 27.54
N ILE A 92 -17.35 0.07 26.78
CA ILE A 92 -17.38 -1.33 27.22
C ILE A 92 -15.95 -1.86 27.38
N TYR A 93 -15.06 -1.61 26.45
CA TYR A 93 -13.69 -2.10 26.46
C TYR A 93 -12.94 -1.71 27.74
N TYR A 94 -13.09 -0.44 28.16
CA TYR A 94 -12.40 0.09 29.33
C TYR A 94 -13.12 -0.15 30.67
N SER A 95 -14.40 -0.56 30.66
CA SER A 95 -15.18 -0.66 31.88
C SER A 95 -15.80 -2.03 32.16
N ALA A 96 -15.61 -3.01 31.25
CA ALA A 96 -16.12 -4.37 31.48
C ALA A 96 -15.26 -5.15 32.48
N ASP A 97 -15.93 -5.86 33.40
CA ASP A 97 -15.26 -6.60 34.49
C ASP A 97 -14.60 -7.90 34.05
N CYS A 98 -14.89 -8.41 32.84
CA CYS A 98 -14.39 -9.71 32.39
C CYS A 98 -14.23 -9.79 30.87
N ALA A 99 -13.60 -10.87 30.42
CA ALA A 99 -13.27 -11.16 29.02
C ALA A 99 -14.47 -11.04 28.06
N ILE A 100 -15.67 -11.45 28.46
CA ILE A 100 -16.87 -11.42 27.58
C ILE A 100 -17.17 -9.99 27.12
N GLY A 101 -17.08 -8.99 28.00
CA GLY A 101 -17.35 -7.61 27.66
C GLY A 101 -16.24 -6.98 26.80
N TYR A 102 -15.00 -7.00 27.31
CA TYR A 102 -13.92 -6.29 26.62
C TYR A 102 -13.51 -6.96 25.30
N GLU A 103 -13.56 -8.29 25.17
CA GLU A 103 -13.26 -8.96 23.90
C GLU A 103 -14.36 -8.74 22.84
N ALA A 104 -15.64 -8.74 23.25
CA ALA A 104 -16.73 -8.36 22.35
C ALA A 104 -16.55 -6.93 21.82
N ALA A 105 -16.23 -5.98 22.70
CA ALA A 105 -15.98 -4.60 22.34
C ALA A 105 -14.73 -4.46 21.44
N LYS A 106 -13.66 -5.18 21.75
CA LYS A 106 -12.44 -5.22 20.95
C LYS A 106 -12.69 -5.71 19.52
N LEU A 107 -13.54 -6.74 19.35
CA LEU A 107 -13.92 -7.20 18.00
C LEU A 107 -14.70 -6.12 17.25
N VAL A 108 -15.61 -5.39 17.91
CA VAL A 108 -16.34 -4.28 17.30
C VAL A 108 -15.39 -3.18 16.83
N LEU A 109 -14.44 -2.75 17.66
CA LEU A 109 -13.45 -1.74 17.29
C LEU A 109 -12.60 -2.21 16.08
N LYS A 110 -12.12 -3.46 16.10
CA LYS A 110 -11.43 -4.05 14.95
C LYS A 110 -12.29 -4.07 13.67
N CYS A 111 -13.60 -4.36 13.81
CA CYS A 111 -14.51 -4.36 12.67
C CYS A 111 -14.67 -2.95 12.09
N ILE A 112 -14.86 -1.94 12.93
CA ILE A 112 -14.96 -0.54 12.46
C ILE A 112 -13.67 -0.13 11.75
N ASP A 113 -12.51 -0.36 12.36
CA ASP A 113 -11.22 0.06 11.81
C ASP A 113 -10.85 -0.69 10.51
N GLY A 114 -11.15 -1.98 10.46
CA GLY A 114 -10.79 -2.85 9.33
C GLY A 114 -11.85 -2.95 8.22
N CYS A 115 -13.11 -2.55 8.48
CA CYS A 115 -14.24 -2.77 7.57
C CYS A 115 -15.11 -1.51 7.39
N GLU A 116 -14.55 -0.32 7.55
CA GLU A 116 -15.29 0.95 7.44
C GLU A 116 -16.06 1.08 6.12
N ASP A 117 -15.47 0.60 5.01
CA ASP A 117 -16.13 0.62 3.70
C ASP A 117 -17.38 -0.28 3.65
N ASP A 118 -17.42 -1.38 4.43
CA ASP A 118 -18.60 -2.23 4.51
C ASP A 118 -19.74 -1.50 5.23
N PHE A 119 -19.42 -0.74 6.30
CA PHE A 119 -20.40 0.12 6.96
C PHE A 119 -20.93 1.19 6.01
N ARG A 120 -20.07 1.93 5.33
CA ARG A 120 -20.46 2.96 4.36
C ARG A 120 -21.33 2.39 3.25
N SER A 121 -20.97 1.21 2.73
CA SER A 121 -21.76 0.53 1.69
C SER A 121 -23.18 0.19 2.14
N HIS A 122 -23.40 -0.19 3.41
CA HIS A 122 -24.75 -0.42 3.95
C HIS A 122 -25.53 0.89 4.08
N MET A 123 -24.87 1.95 4.58
CA MET A 123 -25.50 3.26 4.73
C MET A 123 -25.88 3.89 3.39
N GLU A 124 -25.02 3.80 2.38
CA GLU A 124 -25.26 4.39 1.06
C GLU A 124 -26.35 3.65 0.26
N ARG A 125 -26.41 2.33 0.38
CA ARG A 125 -27.31 1.48 -0.42
C ARG A 125 -28.63 1.15 0.28
N GLY A 126 -28.69 1.31 1.61
CA GLY A 126 -29.86 0.94 2.41
C GLY A 126 -30.09 -0.57 2.53
N PHE A 127 -29.15 -1.41 2.07
CA PHE A 127 -29.26 -2.87 2.16
C PHE A 127 -27.88 -3.54 2.06
N CYS A 128 -27.80 -4.79 2.56
CA CYS A 128 -26.61 -5.61 2.44
C CYS A 128 -26.45 -6.18 1.02
N SER A 129 -25.31 -5.92 0.39
CA SER A 129 -24.98 -6.42 -0.96
C SER A 129 -24.11 -7.68 -0.96
N CYS A 130 -23.97 -8.36 0.16
CA CYS A 130 -23.00 -9.45 0.34
C CYS A 130 -23.32 -10.75 -0.43
N ASN A 131 -24.48 -10.87 -1.06
CA ASN A 131 -24.84 -12.00 -1.92
C ASN A 131 -24.47 -11.82 -3.40
N SER A 132 -23.81 -10.71 -3.75
CA SER A 132 -23.31 -10.52 -5.11
C SER A 132 -21.97 -11.26 -5.28
N ASN A 133 -21.69 -11.74 -6.48
CA ASN A 133 -20.40 -12.30 -6.90
C ASN A 133 -19.28 -11.27 -6.72
N GLN A 134 -18.83 -11.05 -5.51
CA GLN A 134 -17.77 -10.11 -5.22
C GLN A 134 -16.48 -10.86 -4.88
N PRO A 135 -15.32 -10.36 -5.33
CA PRO A 135 -14.05 -10.91 -4.91
C PRO A 135 -13.89 -10.85 -3.39
N VAL A 136 -13.13 -11.80 -2.83
CA VAL A 136 -12.80 -11.78 -1.40
C VAL A 136 -12.13 -10.46 -1.00
N ALA A 137 -12.31 -10.05 0.25
CA ALA A 137 -11.94 -8.71 0.72
C ALA A 137 -10.47 -8.33 0.42
N CYS A 138 -9.52 -9.25 0.59
CA CYS A 138 -8.11 -8.97 0.29
C CYS A 138 -7.85 -8.79 -1.22
N VAL A 139 -8.53 -9.54 -2.10
CA VAL A 139 -8.44 -9.37 -3.56
C VAL A 139 -9.06 -8.04 -3.99
N LYS A 140 -10.27 -7.73 -3.47
CA LYS A 140 -10.98 -6.47 -3.75
C LYS A 140 -10.17 -5.24 -3.31
N SER A 141 -9.40 -5.35 -2.22
CA SER A 141 -8.57 -4.25 -1.72
C SER A 141 -7.23 -4.13 -2.45
N CYS A 142 -6.86 -5.12 -3.24
CA CYS A 142 -5.69 -5.04 -4.11
C CYS A 142 -6.05 -4.27 -5.38
N PRO A 143 -5.44 -3.10 -5.66
CA PRO A 143 -5.74 -2.34 -6.87
C PRO A 143 -5.57 -3.16 -8.18
N ALA A 144 -4.60 -4.10 -8.21
CA ALA A 144 -4.37 -4.96 -9.37
C ALA A 144 -5.24 -6.24 -9.38
N GLY A 145 -6.04 -6.50 -8.32
CA GLY A 145 -6.90 -7.67 -8.22
C GLY A 145 -6.17 -9.00 -8.10
N VAL A 146 -4.97 -9.03 -7.52
CA VAL A 146 -4.15 -10.25 -7.39
C VAL A 146 -4.88 -11.32 -6.60
N ASP A 147 -4.86 -12.57 -7.10
CA ASP A 147 -5.42 -13.73 -6.40
C ASP A 147 -4.59 -14.08 -5.14
N ILE A 148 -4.89 -13.38 -4.06
CA ILE A 148 -4.15 -13.50 -2.80
C ILE A 148 -4.35 -14.85 -2.13
N PRO A 149 -5.57 -15.38 -1.94
CA PRO A 149 -5.75 -16.70 -1.34
C PRO A 149 -5.09 -17.82 -2.14
N GLY A 150 -5.10 -17.68 -3.48
CA GLY A 150 -4.48 -18.65 -4.38
C GLY A 150 -2.97 -18.73 -4.19
N TYR A 151 -2.26 -17.61 -4.27
CA TYR A 151 -0.81 -17.67 -4.11
C TYR A 151 -0.38 -18.02 -2.67
N ILE A 152 -1.16 -17.64 -1.64
CA ILE A 152 -0.89 -18.06 -0.25
C ILE A 152 -1.01 -19.59 -0.12
N ALA A 153 -1.99 -20.21 -0.75
CA ALA A 153 -2.12 -21.66 -0.76
C ALA A 153 -0.92 -22.35 -1.44
N LEU A 154 -0.43 -21.79 -2.53
CA LEU A 154 0.77 -22.27 -3.22
C LEU A 154 2.04 -22.11 -2.37
N VAL A 155 2.15 -20.99 -1.65
CA VAL A 155 3.26 -20.78 -0.70
C VAL A 155 3.20 -21.80 0.43
N HIS A 156 2.01 -22.12 0.94
CA HIS A 156 1.82 -23.15 1.98
C HIS A 156 2.32 -24.53 1.56
N GLU A 157 2.16 -24.88 0.29
CA GLU A 157 2.68 -26.13 -0.29
C GLU A 157 4.13 -26.05 -0.76
N GLY A 158 4.81 -24.91 -0.58
CA GLY A 158 6.18 -24.69 -1.08
C GLY A 158 6.28 -24.53 -2.60
N ARG A 159 5.16 -24.34 -3.31
CA ARG A 159 5.07 -24.14 -4.77
C ARG A 159 5.33 -22.68 -5.14
N TYR A 160 6.50 -22.17 -4.80
CA TYR A 160 6.83 -20.74 -4.94
C TYR A 160 6.83 -20.25 -6.39
N ALA A 161 7.32 -21.07 -7.33
CA ALA A 161 7.30 -20.74 -8.75
C ALA A 161 5.86 -20.57 -9.29
N ASP A 162 4.95 -21.44 -8.89
CA ASP A 162 3.54 -21.37 -9.27
C ASP A 162 2.87 -20.16 -8.62
N ALA A 163 3.22 -19.82 -7.38
CA ALA A 163 2.74 -18.61 -6.72
C ALA A 163 3.14 -17.35 -7.52
N VAL A 164 4.39 -17.28 -8.01
CA VAL A 164 4.86 -16.17 -8.84
C VAL A 164 4.14 -16.13 -10.20
N ARG A 165 3.93 -17.29 -10.86
CA ARG A 165 3.14 -17.36 -12.11
C ARG A 165 1.71 -16.84 -11.90
N LEU A 166 1.06 -17.27 -10.83
CA LEU A 166 -0.29 -16.81 -10.50
C LEU A 166 -0.34 -15.30 -10.24
N ILE A 167 0.62 -14.75 -9.50
CA ILE A 167 0.69 -13.32 -9.25
C ILE A 167 0.90 -12.53 -10.55
N ARG A 168 1.75 -13.02 -11.47
CA ARG A 168 2.05 -12.34 -12.76
C ARG A 168 0.86 -12.21 -13.68
N ARG A 169 -0.19 -13.02 -13.54
CA ARG A 169 -1.47 -12.82 -14.24
C ARG A 169 -2.02 -11.41 -14.02
N ASP A 170 -1.94 -10.92 -12.78
CA ASP A 170 -2.56 -9.66 -12.36
C ASP A 170 -1.54 -8.54 -12.05
N ASN A 171 -0.29 -8.92 -11.81
CA ASN A 171 0.79 -8.02 -11.43
C ASN A 171 2.12 -8.51 -12.01
N PRO A 172 2.65 -7.88 -13.07
CA PRO A 172 3.90 -8.28 -13.72
C PRO A 172 5.15 -8.00 -12.87
N MET A 173 4.99 -7.30 -11.73
CA MET A 173 6.07 -6.89 -10.83
C MET A 173 5.90 -7.48 -9.42
N PRO A 174 5.82 -8.84 -9.28
CA PRO A 174 5.63 -9.50 -7.99
C PRO A 174 6.75 -9.21 -6.99
N THR A 175 8.01 -9.18 -7.44
CA THR A 175 9.19 -8.91 -6.61
C THR A 175 9.16 -7.51 -6.06
N THR A 176 8.97 -6.49 -6.90
CA THR A 176 8.81 -5.11 -6.47
C THR A 176 7.74 -4.98 -5.38
N CYS A 177 6.54 -5.53 -5.63
CA CYS A 177 5.45 -5.47 -4.65
C CYS A 177 5.68 -6.31 -3.39
N ALA A 178 6.53 -7.34 -3.44
CA ALA A 178 6.92 -8.12 -2.26
C ALA A 178 7.79 -7.31 -1.29
N TYR A 179 8.62 -6.41 -1.83
CA TYR A 179 9.55 -5.60 -1.05
C TYR A 179 8.93 -4.28 -0.56
N ILE A 180 8.10 -3.61 -1.36
CA ILE A 180 7.72 -2.21 -1.10
C ILE A 180 6.21 -1.90 -1.13
N CYS A 181 5.35 -2.90 -1.33
CA CYS A 181 3.91 -2.66 -1.34
C CYS A 181 3.41 -2.25 0.04
N GLU A 182 2.56 -1.21 0.10
CA GLU A 182 1.87 -0.77 1.33
C GLU A 182 0.75 -1.72 1.79
N HIS A 183 0.62 -2.88 1.14
CA HIS A 183 -0.24 -4.04 1.46
C HIS A 183 -1.67 -3.68 1.94
N PRO A 184 -2.47 -2.88 1.19
CA PRO A 184 -3.83 -2.51 1.60
C PRO A 184 -4.76 -3.73 1.77
N CYS A 185 -4.40 -4.87 1.18
CA CYS A 185 -5.10 -6.14 1.35
C CYS A 185 -5.08 -6.67 2.79
N GLU A 186 -4.04 -6.37 3.58
CA GLU A 186 -3.92 -6.79 4.97
C GLU A 186 -4.94 -6.06 5.85
N ASN A 187 -5.20 -4.78 5.59
CA ASN A 187 -6.19 -3.98 6.32
C ASN A 187 -7.62 -4.55 6.21
N ARG A 188 -7.90 -5.32 5.15
CA ARG A 188 -9.21 -5.94 4.89
C ARG A 188 -9.22 -7.45 5.11
N CYS A 189 -8.15 -8.01 5.67
CA CYS A 189 -8.04 -9.43 5.94
C CYS A 189 -9.02 -9.85 7.04
N LYS A 190 -9.95 -10.78 6.73
CA LYS A 190 -10.94 -11.27 7.72
C LYS A 190 -10.30 -12.00 8.91
N ARG A 191 -9.06 -12.45 8.78
CA ARG A 191 -8.31 -13.02 9.91
C ARG A 191 -8.14 -12.03 11.07
N THR A 192 -8.20 -10.72 10.79
CA THR A 192 -8.21 -9.65 11.81
C THR A 192 -9.30 -9.86 12.86
N LEU A 193 -10.44 -10.47 12.50
CA LEU A 193 -11.54 -10.76 13.42
C LEU A 193 -11.17 -11.84 14.45
N ILE A 194 -10.16 -12.67 14.19
CA ILE A 194 -9.71 -13.76 15.05
C ILE A 194 -8.53 -13.32 15.90
N ASP A 195 -7.41 -12.97 15.26
CA ASP A 195 -6.20 -12.52 15.97
C ASP A 195 -5.56 -11.27 15.31
N ALA A 196 -4.92 -11.42 14.16
CA ALA A 196 -4.29 -10.34 13.39
C ALA A 196 -4.35 -10.68 11.89
N PRO A 197 -4.27 -9.70 10.98
CA PRO A 197 -4.28 -9.97 9.55
C PRO A 197 -3.11 -10.89 9.16
N VAL A 198 -3.29 -11.70 8.13
CA VAL A 198 -2.21 -12.51 7.55
C VAL A 198 -1.15 -11.57 6.99
N ASN A 199 0.13 -11.90 7.19
CA ASN A 199 1.26 -11.16 6.61
C ASN A 199 1.40 -11.49 5.12
N ILE A 200 0.48 -10.90 4.34
CA ILE A 200 0.30 -11.17 2.91
C ILE A 200 1.55 -10.74 2.11
N ARG A 201 2.13 -9.57 2.47
CA ARG A 201 3.35 -9.08 1.84
C ARG A 201 4.56 -9.99 2.15
N GLY A 202 4.71 -10.41 3.40
CA GLY A 202 5.79 -11.32 3.82
C GLY A 202 5.72 -12.66 3.09
N LEU A 203 4.52 -13.24 2.91
CA LEU A 203 4.33 -14.47 2.14
C LEU A 203 4.63 -14.28 0.66
N LYS A 204 4.30 -13.12 0.08
CA LYS A 204 4.70 -12.79 -1.30
C LYS A 204 6.23 -12.71 -1.42
N LYS A 205 6.90 -12.09 -0.43
CA LYS A 205 8.36 -12.03 -0.38
C LYS A 205 8.97 -13.43 -0.32
N MET A 206 8.43 -14.32 0.51
CA MET A 206 8.85 -15.73 0.55
C MET A 206 8.73 -16.40 -0.82
N ALA A 207 7.62 -16.18 -1.53
CA ALA A 207 7.44 -16.72 -2.88
C ALA A 207 8.52 -16.23 -3.85
N VAL A 208 8.70 -14.92 -3.99
CA VAL A 208 9.64 -14.36 -4.99
C VAL A 208 11.11 -14.59 -4.66
N ASP A 209 11.46 -14.76 -3.39
CA ASP A 209 12.84 -15.02 -2.99
C ASP A 209 13.24 -16.49 -3.19
N ASN A 210 12.26 -17.43 -3.21
CA ASN A 210 12.50 -18.86 -3.33
C ASN A 210 11.97 -19.50 -4.63
N ALA A 211 11.35 -18.71 -5.53
CA ALA A 211 10.78 -19.23 -6.78
C ALA A 211 11.83 -19.68 -7.82
N GLY A 212 13.08 -19.25 -7.66
CA GLY A 212 14.09 -19.41 -8.71
C GLY A 212 13.79 -18.58 -9.96
N ASP A 213 14.24 -19.04 -11.10
CA ASP A 213 13.94 -18.40 -12.38
C ASP A 213 12.55 -18.86 -12.88
N VAL A 214 11.61 -17.92 -12.93
CA VAL A 214 10.24 -18.18 -13.40
C VAL A 214 10.05 -17.48 -14.74
N PRO A 215 9.92 -18.22 -15.86
CA PRO A 215 9.71 -17.63 -17.16
C PRO A 215 8.38 -16.87 -17.23
N VAL A 216 8.33 -15.84 -18.08
CA VAL A 216 7.09 -15.15 -18.41
C VAL A 216 6.22 -16.03 -19.32
N PRO A 217 4.88 -15.86 -19.34
CA PRO A 217 4.02 -16.56 -20.28
C PRO A 217 4.40 -16.28 -21.75
N ALA A 218 4.09 -17.22 -22.63
CA ALA A 218 4.23 -17.00 -24.06
C ALA A 218 3.28 -15.87 -24.52
N CYS A 219 3.77 -15.05 -25.44
CA CYS A 219 2.93 -14.04 -26.07
C CYS A 219 1.95 -14.68 -27.07
N ASN A 220 0.80 -14.05 -27.24
CA ASN A 220 -0.15 -14.40 -28.30
C ASN A 220 0.45 -14.12 -29.69
N GLU A 221 -0.21 -14.62 -30.75
CA GLU A 221 0.19 -14.37 -32.13
C GLU A 221 0.25 -12.86 -32.42
N PRO A 222 1.22 -12.42 -33.25
CA PRO A 222 1.40 -11.02 -33.56
C PRO A 222 0.17 -10.37 -34.18
N THR A 223 -0.36 -9.33 -33.59
CA THR A 223 -1.53 -8.57 -34.10
C THR A 223 -1.20 -7.61 -35.23
N GLY A 224 0.08 -7.33 -35.44
CA GLY A 224 0.54 -6.31 -36.41
C GLY A 224 0.34 -4.86 -35.92
N LYS A 225 -0.24 -4.64 -34.74
CA LYS A 225 -0.44 -3.31 -34.15
C LYS A 225 0.78 -2.86 -33.37
N LYS A 226 1.06 -1.56 -33.44
CA LYS A 226 2.18 -0.92 -32.71
C LYS A 226 1.62 -0.01 -31.61
N VAL A 227 2.14 -0.13 -30.40
CA VAL A 227 1.77 0.72 -29.27
C VAL A 227 3.00 1.42 -28.71
N ALA A 228 2.93 2.74 -28.55
CA ALA A 228 3.95 3.54 -27.89
C ALA A 228 3.59 3.74 -26.42
N ILE A 229 4.59 3.62 -25.53
CA ILE A 229 4.45 3.91 -24.11
C ILE A 229 5.44 5.02 -23.76
N ILE A 230 4.94 6.11 -23.17
CA ILE A 230 5.75 7.25 -22.75
C ILE A 230 5.97 7.14 -21.24
N GLY A 231 7.19 6.74 -20.84
CA GLY A 231 7.61 6.51 -19.47
C GLY A 231 7.76 5.03 -19.12
N GLY A 232 8.96 4.66 -18.68
CA GLY A 232 9.36 3.30 -18.29
C GLY A 232 9.27 3.05 -16.77
N GLY A 233 8.35 3.73 -16.07
CA GLY A 233 8.00 3.47 -14.68
C GLY A 233 7.06 2.27 -14.51
N PRO A 234 6.59 1.96 -13.28
CA PRO A 234 5.78 0.77 -13.01
C PRO A 234 4.47 0.72 -13.82
N GLY A 235 3.82 1.85 -14.08
CA GLY A 235 2.62 1.91 -14.91
C GLY A 235 2.91 1.58 -16.37
N GLY A 236 3.97 2.17 -16.94
CA GLY A 236 4.39 1.91 -18.31
C GLY A 236 4.89 0.49 -18.53
N LEU A 237 5.71 -0.03 -17.60
CA LEU A 237 6.19 -1.42 -17.62
C LEU A 237 5.04 -2.42 -17.53
N SER A 238 4.03 -2.14 -16.69
CA SER A 238 2.83 -2.98 -16.57
C SER A 238 2.03 -3.00 -17.85
N ALA A 239 1.74 -1.84 -18.45
CA ALA A 239 1.04 -1.76 -19.71
C ALA A 239 1.82 -2.45 -20.84
N ALA A 240 3.14 -2.23 -20.91
CA ALA A 240 4.02 -2.87 -21.89
C ALA A 240 3.95 -4.40 -21.83
N TYR A 241 4.04 -4.95 -20.62
CA TYR A 241 3.97 -6.38 -20.39
C TYR A 241 2.67 -7.00 -20.91
N TYR A 242 1.53 -6.46 -20.51
CA TYR A 242 0.24 -7.01 -20.92
C TYR A 242 0.01 -6.85 -22.42
N LEU A 243 0.33 -5.69 -23.01
CA LEU A 243 0.20 -5.47 -24.45
C LEU A 243 1.12 -6.39 -25.26
N ALA A 244 2.33 -6.65 -24.79
CA ALA A 244 3.23 -7.60 -25.45
C ALA A 244 2.70 -9.04 -25.35
N LEU A 245 2.16 -9.46 -24.18
CA LEU A 245 1.50 -10.77 -24.06
C LEU A 245 0.29 -10.90 -24.98
N MET A 246 -0.43 -9.81 -25.24
CA MET A 246 -1.56 -9.75 -26.19
C MET A 246 -1.12 -9.77 -27.66
N GLY A 247 0.19 -9.83 -27.96
CA GLY A 247 0.74 -9.92 -29.32
C GLY A 247 0.95 -8.57 -30.01
N HIS A 248 0.84 -7.45 -29.30
CA HIS A 248 1.14 -6.14 -29.85
C HIS A 248 2.64 -5.84 -29.85
N LYS A 249 3.11 -5.08 -30.85
CA LYS A 249 4.48 -4.57 -30.88
C LYS A 249 4.58 -3.33 -30.00
N VAL A 250 5.29 -3.41 -28.88
CA VAL A 250 5.38 -2.34 -27.89
C VAL A 250 6.75 -1.67 -27.93
N THR A 251 6.76 -0.33 -27.90
CA THR A 251 7.97 0.49 -27.76
C THR A 251 7.81 1.43 -26.56
N ILE A 252 8.75 1.37 -25.60
CA ILE A 252 8.82 2.30 -24.46
C ILE A 252 9.79 3.43 -24.80
N PHE A 253 9.35 4.67 -24.64
CA PHE A 253 10.17 5.88 -24.66
C PHE A 253 10.45 6.30 -23.22
N GLU A 254 11.73 6.32 -22.82
CA GLU A 254 12.17 6.65 -21.48
C GLU A 254 13.21 7.77 -21.51
N GLN A 255 12.94 8.85 -20.76
CA GLN A 255 13.84 10.01 -20.70
C GLN A 255 15.14 9.74 -19.93
N ARG A 256 15.14 8.75 -19.06
CA ARG A 256 16.28 8.39 -18.21
C ARG A 256 17.15 7.32 -18.85
N LYS A 257 18.38 7.19 -18.30
CA LYS A 257 19.34 6.15 -18.72
C LYS A 257 18.90 4.73 -18.35
N GLN A 258 18.01 4.58 -17.35
CA GLN A 258 17.52 3.27 -16.88
C GLN A 258 16.01 3.30 -16.68
N LEU A 259 15.39 2.12 -16.91
CA LEU A 259 13.97 1.89 -16.62
C LEU A 259 13.72 1.74 -15.10
N GLY A 260 12.45 1.82 -14.72
CA GLY A 260 11.97 1.64 -13.36
C GLY A 260 11.30 2.87 -12.77
N GLY A 261 11.50 4.06 -13.34
CA GLY A 261 10.90 5.30 -12.83
C GLY A 261 11.16 5.47 -11.33
N MET A 262 10.13 5.82 -10.55
CA MET A 262 10.28 6.04 -9.11
C MET A 262 10.70 4.79 -8.32
N LEU A 263 10.60 3.59 -8.86
CA LEU A 263 11.15 2.37 -8.23
C LEU A 263 12.68 2.44 -8.12
N ARG A 264 13.33 3.07 -9.10
CA ARG A 264 14.78 3.26 -9.13
C ARG A 264 15.20 4.60 -8.54
N TYR A 265 14.50 5.66 -8.92
CA TYR A 265 14.88 7.05 -8.67
C TYR A 265 14.20 7.66 -7.43
N GLY A 266 13.34 6.90 -6.75
CA GLY A 266 12.63 7.35 -5.56
C GLY A 266 12.69 6.39 -4.39
N ILE A 267 13.05 5.12 -4.60
CA ILE A 267 13.11 4.09 -3.55
C ILE A 267 14.56 3.64 -3.37
N PRO A 268 15.12 3.72 -2.14
CA PRO A 268 16.51 3.32 -1.88
C PRO A 268 16.76 1.82 -2.06
N ASN A 269 18.03 1.46 -2.36
CA ASN A 269 18.44 0.07 -2.59
C ASN A 269 18.18 -0.86 -1.40
N TYR A 270 18.29 -0.36 -0.17
CA TYR A 270 18.06 -1.16 1.04
C TYR A 270 16.59 -1.60 1.20
N ARG A 271 15.63 -0.91 0.57
CA ARG A 271 14.21 -1.30 0.49
C ARG A 271 13.91 -2.12 -0.76
N LEU A 272 14.42 -1.71 -1.92
CA LEU A 272 14.24 -2.41 -3.19
C LEU A 272 15.59 -2.64 -3.86
N PRO A 273 16.20 -3.82 -3.67
CA PRO A 273 17.51 -4.13 -4.22
C PRO A 273 17.53 -3.99 -5.75
N ARG A 274 18.49 -3.24 -6.27
CA ARG A 274 18.62 -2.96 -7.72
C ARG A 274 18.71 -4.23 -8.55
N LYS A 275 19.45 -5.24 -8.09
CA LYS A 275 19.54 -6.55 -8.76
C LYS A 275 18.17 -7.22 -8.91
N LYS A 276 17.31 -7.13 -7.90
CA LYS A 276 15.95 -7.68 -7.92
C LYS A 276 15.05 -6.90 -8.89
N LEU A 277 15.13 -5.57 -8.86
CA LEU A 277 14.39 -4.71 -9.78
C LEU A 277 14.81 -4.95 -11.24
N ASP A 278 16.12 -5.02 -11.50
CA ASP A 278 16.64 -5.24 -12.85
C ASP A 278 16.25 -6.62 -13.39
N ALA A 279 16.29 -7.66 -12.56
CA ALA A 279 15.84 -8.99 -12.94
C ALA A 279 14.35 -9.00 -13.33
N GLU A 280 13.52 -8.28 -12.58
CA GLU A 280 12.09 -8.17 -12.86
C GLU A 280 11.79 -7.37 -14.14
N ILE A 281 12.48 -6.24 -14.35
CA ILE A 281 12.40 -5.46 -15.59
C ILE A 281 12.86 -6.30 -16.77
N ASN A 282 13.97 -7.03 -16.66
CA ASN A 282 14.47 -7.90 -17.73
C ASN A 282 13.47 -9.03 -18.06
N ALA A 283 12.79 -9.60 -17.07
CA ALA A 283 11.72 -10.56 -17.31
C ALA A 283 10.56 -9.93 -18.11
N ILE A 284 10.16 -8.71 -17.81
CA ILE A 284 9.17 -7.97 -18.61
C ILE A 284 9.68 -7.74 -20.05
N LEU A 285 10.91 -7.29 -20.20
CA LEU A 285 11.49 -7.01 -21.52
C LEU A 285 11.70 -8.28 -22.39
N SER A 286 11.81 -9.46 -21.77
CA SER A 286 11.92 -10.73 -22.49
C SER A 286 10.69 -11.07 -23.32
N THR A 287 9.56 -10.37 -23.14
CA THR A 287 8.38 -10.46 -24.02
C THR A 287 8.57 -9.77 -25.39
N GLY A 288 9.75 -9.21 -25.69
CA GLY A 288 10.05 -8.58 -26.98
C GLY A 288 9.76 -7.08 -27.04
N ILE A 289 9.63 -6.41 -25.92
CA ILE A 289 9.41 -4.97 -25.82
C ILE A 289 10.66 -4.20 -26.26
N GLU A 290 10.50 -3.27 -27.20
CA GLU A 290 11.54 -2.33 -27.62
C GLU A 290 11.66 -1.18 -26.63
N VAL A 291 12.89 -0.73 -26.33
CA VAL A 291 13.13 0.39 -25.39
C VAL A 291 14.01 1.44 -26.04
N LYS A 292 13.54 2.69 -26.07
CA LYS A 292 14.28 3.88 -26.50
C LYS A 292 14.58 4.74 -25.26
N LYS A 293 15.80 4.59 -24.73
CA LYS A 293 16.28 5.32 -23.54
C LYS A 293 16.86 6.68 -23.93
N ASN A 294 16.92 7.62 -22.97
CA ASN A 294 17.39 8.99 -23.13
C ASN A 294 16.62 9.75 -24.22
N ILE A 295 15.31 9.45 -24.34
CA ILE A 295 14.40 10.14 -25.26
C ILE A 295 13.30 10.82 -24.44
N SER A 296 13.30 12.13 -24.44
CA SER A 296 12.28 12.96 -23.80
C SER A 296 11.22 13.38 -24.83
N VAL A 297 9.99 12.92 -24.61
CA VAL A 297 8.86 13.35 -25.45
C VAL A 297 8.56 14.82 -25.17
N GLY A 298 8.47 15.59 -26.24
CA GLY A 298 8.33 17.05 -26.19
C GLY A 298 9.66 17.79 -26.40
N THR A 299 10.81 17.11 -26.31
CA THR A 299 12.14 17.68 -26.58
C THR A 299 12.82 16.96 -27.73
N ASP A 300 12.99 15.65 -27.63
CA ASP A 300 13.72 14.86 -28.64
C ASP A 300 12.79 14.29 -29.72
N ILE A 301 11.54 14.03 -29.37
CA ILE A 301 10.48 13.55 -30.26
C ILE A 301 9.16 14.18 -29.86
N THR A 302 8.31 14.52 -30.83
CA THR A 302 6.98 15.07 -30.53
C THR A 302 5.93 13.98 -30.39
N LEU A 303 4.83 14.27 -29.69
CA LEU A 303 3.69 13.36 -29.59
C LEU A 303 3.04 13.13 -30.96
N GLU A 304 3.05 14.13 -31.82
CA GLU A 304 2.54 14.06 -33.18
C GLU A 304 3.34 13.06 -34.04
N ASP A 305 4.66 13.00 -33.88
CA ASP A 305 5.50 12.04 -34.61
C ASP A 305 5.28 10.62 -34.11
N ILE A 306 5.10 10.45 -32.79
CA ILE A 306 4.71 9.16 -32.22
C ILE A 306 3.35 8.71 -32.77
N ASN A 307 2.34 9.59 -32.79
CA ASN A 307 1.00 9.27 -33.30
C ASN A 307 0.97 8.90 -34.81
N LYS A 308 1.94 9.37 -35.60
CA LYS A 308 2.04 8.96 -37.01
C LYS A 308 2.54 7.53 -37.18
N GLU A 309 3.38 7.05 -36.26
CA GLU A 309 4.04 5.75 -36.36
C GLU A 309 3.29 4.64 -35.60
N TYR A 310 2.57 4.97 -34.52
CA TYR A 310 1.94 4.02 -33.61
C TYR A 310 0.42 4.08 -33.69
N ASN A 311 -0.23 2.94 -33.49
CA ASN A 311 -1.69 2.80 -33.54
C ASN A 311 -2.38 3.28 -32.26
N ALA A 312 -1.68 3.25 -31.13
CA ALA A 312 -2.11 3.79 -29.85
C ALA A 312 -0.91 4.28 -29.03
N VAL A 313 -1.17 5.21 -28.09
CA VAL A 313 -0.15 5.78 -27.21
C VAL A 313 -0.64 5.73 -25.76
N TYR A 314 0.20 5.29 -24.85
CA TYR A 314 -0.05 5.33 -23.42
C TYR A 314 0.93 6.28 -22.72
N ILE A 315 0.39 7.30 -22.06
CA ILE A 315 1.16 8.32 -21.30
C ILE A 315 1.23 7.88 -19.83
N SER A 316 2.44 7.58 -19.35
CA SER A 316 2.72 7.10 -18.00
C SER A 316 3.96 7.76 -17.40
N ILE A 317 4.01 9.11 -17.51
CA ILE A 317 5.18 9.93 -17.14
C ILE A 317 5.38 10.05 -15.62
N GLY A 318 4.42 9.59 -14.80
CA GLY A 318 4.52 9.61 -13.34
C GLY A 318 4.51 11.00 -12.73
N ALA A 319 5.13 11.15 -11.54
CA ALA A 319 5.27 12.39 -10.80
C ALA A 319 6.73 12.53 -10.34
N HIS A 320 7.49 13.43 -10.98
CA HIS A 320 8.93 13.58 -10.81
C HIS A 320 9.37 15.02 -10.52
N ALA A 321 8.43 15.97 -10.50
CA ALA A 321 8.75 17.36 -10.24
C ALA A 321 8.82 17.63 -8.73
N ASP A 322 9.73 18.52 -8.36
CA ASP A 322 9.90 18.95 -6.98
C ASP A 322 8.75 19.84 -6.51
N LYS A 323 8.46 19.81 -5.23
CA LYS A 323 7.55 20.75 -4.58
C LYS A 323 8.31 21.61 -3.58
N LYS A 324 8.22 22.93 -3.77
CA LYS A 324 8.77 23.90 -2.82
C LYS A 324 7.82 24.10 -1.63
N ILE A 325 8.38 24.42 -0.47
CA ILE A 325 7.63 24.75 0.75
C ILE A 325 7.02 26.14 0.61
N GLY A 326 7.74 27.07 -0.06
CA GLY A 326 7.37 28.47 -0.21
C GLY A 326 7.72 29.32 1.01
N ILE A 327 8.85 29.05 1.66
CA ILE A 327 9.35 29.80 2.81
C ILE A 327 10.56 30.64 2.42
N ASP A 328 10.80 31.70 3.21
CA ASP A 328 11.96 32.57 3.01
C ASP A 328 13.28 31.79 3.20
N GLY A 329 14.23 32.02 2.31
CA GLY A 329 15.52 31.35 2.28
C GLY A 329 15.54 30.00 1.57
N GLU A 330 14.42 29.48 1.05
CA GLU A 330 14.37 28.18 0.34
C GLU A 330 15.28 28.15 -0.90
N ASP A 331 15.53 29.29 -1.51
CA ASP A 331 16.44 29.42 -2.66
C ASP A 331 17.92 29.71 -2.25
N ALA A 332 18.34 29.19 -1.09
CA ALA A 332 19.73 29.25 -0.64
C ALA A 332 20.67 28.63 -1.67
N THR A 333 21.87 29.22 -1.83
CA THR A 333 22.86 28.78 -2.82
C THR A 333 23.32 27.34 -2.56
N THR A 334 23.48 26.98 -1.28
CA THR A 334 23.86 25.62 -0.86
C THR A 334 23.07 25.22 0.39
N GLY A 335 23.00 23.92 0.63
CA GLY A 335 22.39 23.37 1.84
C GLY A 335 20.86 23.18 1.76
N VAL A 336 20.23 23.40 0.61
CA VAL A 336 18.81 23.08 0.38
C VAL A 336 18.68 22.22 -0.87
N THR A 337 17.99 21.08 -0.76
CA THR A 337 17.74 20.18 -1.89
C THR A 337 16.36 19.52 -1.75
N SER A 338 15.85 18.94 -2.82
CA SER A 338 14.62 18.19 -2.78
C SER A 338 14.86 16.69 -2.54
N ALA A 339 13.85 16.00 -1.99
CA ALA A 339 13.86 14.54 -1.86
C ALA A 339 14.01 13.85 -3.22
N VAL A 340 13.37 14.40 -4.27
CA VAL A 340 13.41 13.83 -5.62
C VAL A 340 14.82 13.93 -6.20
N GLU A 341 15.48 15.07 -6.03
CA GLU A 341 16.85 15.29 -6.50
C GLU A 341 17.85 14.38 -5.79
N MET A 342 17.80 14.33 -4.44
CA MET A 342 18.65 13.47 -3.63
C MET A 342 18.49 11.99 -4.00
N LEU A 343 17.24 11.49 -4.01
CA LEU A 343 16.98 10.06 -4.29
C LEU A 343 17.28 9.70 -5.75
N ARG A 344 17.14 10.66 -6.67
CA ARG A 344 17.53 10.51 -8.06
C ARG A 344 19.04 10.32 -8.19
N ALA A 345 19.85 11.13 -7.53
CA ALA A 345 21.31 10.99 -7.52
C ALA A 345 21.70 9.59 -7.01
N ILE A 346 21.13 9.15 -5.89
CA ILE A 346 21.32 7.77 -5.38
C ILE A 346 20.88 6.73 -6.40
N GLY A 347 19.76 6.93 -7.10
CA GLY A 347 19.25 6.04 -8.15
C GLY A 347 20.14 5.97 -9.40
N ASP A 348 20.92 7.00 -9.64
CA ASP A 348 21.94 7.10 -10.70
C ASP A 348 23.34 6.61 -10.26
N ASP A 349 23.46 6.06 -9.03
CA ASP A 349 24.71 5.65 -8.37
C ASP A 349 25.66 6.83 -8.06
N GLU A 350 25.11 8.05 -8.04
CA GLU A 350 25.80 9.27 -7.63
C GLU A 350 25.55 9.52 -6.14
N MET A 351 26.32 8.87 -5.26
CA MET A 351 26.11 8.93 -3.81
C MET A 351 26.57 10.28 -3.25
N PRO A 352 25.67 11.16 -2.75
CA PRO A 352 26.06 12.39 -2.08
C PRO A 352 26.84 12.09 -0.80
N ASP A 353 27.77 12.97 -0.43
CA ASP A 353 28.53 12.88 0.83
C ASP A 353 27.91 13.79 1.89
N TYR A 354 27.38 13.19 2.96
CA TYR A 354 26.80 13.91 4.09
C TYR A 354 27.62 13.75 5.37
N THR A 355 28.86 13.27 5.25
CA THR A 355 29.74 13.03 6.39
C THR A 355 29.87 14.28 7.27
N GLY A 356 29.55 14.12 8.56
CA GLY A 356 29.61 15.17 9.57
C GLY A 356 28.57 16.28 9.45
N LYS A 357 27.59 16.16 8.52
CA LYS A 357 26.51 17.15 8.36
C LYS A 357 25.31 16.86 9.26
N ARG A 358 24.70 17.93 9.74
CA ARG A 358 23.39 17.89 10.39
C ARG A 358 22.33 18.06 9.32
N VAL A 359 21.49 17.05 9.14
CA VAL A 359 20.46 17.03 8.09
C VAL A 359 19.08 17.22 8.69
N VAL A 360 18.29 18.13 8.14
CA VAL A 360 16.87 18.29 8.45
C VAL A 360 16.04 17.85 7.26
N VAL A 361 15.12 16.91 7.49
CA VAL A 361 14.17 16.42 6.48
C VAL A 361 12.79 16.99 6.79
N ILE A 362 12.18 17.70 5.84
CA ILE A 362 10.86 18.30 6.02
C ILE A 362 9.81 17.43 5.36
N GLY A 363 8.99 16.74 6.16
CA GLY A 363 7.91 15.89 5.67
C GLY A 363 7.54 14.76 6.62
N GLY A 364 6.46 14.02 6.31
CA GLY A 364 5.97 12.91 7.16
C GLY A 364 5.35 11.78 6.34
N GLY A 365 5.78 11.60 5.08
CA GLY A 365 5.43 10.46 4.23
C GLY A 365 6.57 9.46 4.11
N ASN A 366 6.34 8.33 3.44
CA ASN A 366 7.37 7.30 3.22
C ASN A 366 8.65 7.86 2.58
N VAL A 367 8.51 8.83 1.65
CA VAL A 367 9.66 9.49 1.01
C VAL A 367 10.53 10.23 2.04
N ALA A 368 9.92 10.88 3.05
CA ALA A 368 10.68 11.55 4.10
C ALA A 368 11.46 10.54 4.97
N MET A 369 10.88 9.37 5.24
CA MET A 369 11.57 8.28 5.94
C MET A 369 12.72 7.71 5.11
N ASP A 370 12.51 7.51 3.81
CA ASP A 370 13.54 7.05 2.88
C ASP A 370 14.72 8.03 2.80
N VAL A 371 14.43 9.34 2.72
CA VAL A 371 15.44 10.41 2.74
C VAL A 371 16.21 10.43 4.06
N ALA A 372 15.51 10.39 5.20
CA ALA A 372 16.14 10.44 6.52
C ALA A 372 17.07 9.24 6.74
N ARG A 373 16.58 8.04 6.46
CA ARG A 373 17.36 6.79 6.59
C ARG A 373 18.53 6.73 5.59
N SER A 374 18.34 7.26 4.38
CA SER A 374 19.43 7.40 3.40
C SER A 374 20.48 8.40 3.87
N SER A 375 20.08 9.54 4.48
CA SER A 375 21.01 10.52 5.01
C SER A 375 21.91 9.95 6.11
N VAL A 376 21.36 9.08 6.99
CA VAL A 376 22.18 8.35 7.98
C VAL A 376 23.24 7.49 7.28
N ARG A 377 22.86 6.75 6.22
CA ARG A 377 23.77 5.88 5.45
C ARG A 377 24.83 6.66 4.68
N LEU A 378 24.53 7.90 4.31
CA LEU A 378 25.47 8.82 3.65
C LEU A 378 26.42 9.53 4.62
N GLY A 379 26.41 9.16 5.91
CA GLY A 379 27.34 9.64 6.92
C GLY A 379 26.90 10.87 7.69
N ALA A 380 25.63 11.28 7.63
CA ALA A 380 25.13 12.40 8.41
C ALA A 380 25.40 12.19 9.92
N GLU A 381 25.91 13.22 10.60
CA GLU A 381 26.15 13.20 12.05
C GLU A 381 24.84 13.17 12.82
N LYS A 382 23.85 13.94 12.34
CA LYS A 382 22.52 14.02 12.93
C LYS A 382 21.46 14.17 11.85
N VAL A 383 20.36 13.44 11.98
CA VAL A 383 19.20 13.56 11.09
C VAL A 383 17.95 13.85 11.91
N SER A 384 17.26 14.95 11.58
CA SER A 384 16.01 15.36 12.24
C SER A 384 14.88 15.47 11.22
N ILE A 385 13.75 14.83 11.49
CA ILE A 385 12.55 14.87 10.64
C ILE A 385 11.60 15.91 11.22
N VAL A 386 11.31 16.98 10.50
CA VAL A 386 10.39 18.05 10.90
C VAL A 386 9.01 17.81 10.32
N TYR A 387 8.01 17.66 11.18
CA TYR A 387 6.65 17.41 10.77
C TYR A 387 5.63 18.30 11.49
N ARG A 388 4.74 18.93 10.71
CA ARG A 388 3.76 19.92 11.21
C ARG A 388 2.58 19.35 12.00
N ARG A 389 2.42 18.01 12.05
CA ARG A 389 1.38 17.31 12.83
C ARG A 389 2.05 16.37 13.82
N ARG A 390 1.25 15.58 14.54
CA ARG A 390 1.77 14.54 15.43
C ARG A 390 2.38 13.40 14.65
N LYS A 391 3.28 12.65 15.25
CA LYS A 391 3.86 11.42 14.69
C LYS A 391 2.75 10.43 14.28
N ALA A 392 1.72 10.27 15.10
CA ALA A 392 0.57 9.42 14.80
C ALA A 392 -0.26 9.88 13.58
N ASP A 393 -0.11 11.12 13.11
CA ASP A 393 -0.81 11.67 11.95
C ASP A 393 0.05 11.62 10.66
N MET A 394 1.22 10.98 10.72
CA MET A 394 2.08 10.78 9.55
C MET A 394 1.40 9.88 8.52
N THR A 395 1.71 10.11 7.25
CA THR A 395 1.25 9.24 6.16
C THR A 395 2.25 8.14 5.82
N ALA A 396 3.41 8.19 6.42
CA ALA A 396 4.37 7.09 6.37
C ALA A 396 3.80 5.87 7.10
N LEU A 397 4.16 4.69 6.64
CA LEU A 397 3.84 3.45 7.35
C LEU A 397 4.48 3.46 8.74
N PRO A 398 3.80 3.00 9.80
CA PRO A 398 4.34 2.99 11.16
C PRO A 398 5.72 2.33 11.25
N GLU A 399 5.91 1.21 10.58
CA GLU A 399 7.19 0.48 10.53
C GLU A 399 8.33 1.28 9.88
N GLU A 400 8.03 2.19 8.95
CA GLU A 400 9.06 3.06 8.36
C GLU A 400 9.47 4.19 9.30
N VAL A 401 8.51 4.71 10.08
CA VAL A 401 8.79 5.72 11.11
C VAL A 401 9.62 5.10 12.24
N GLU A 402 9.20 3.93 12.74
CA GLU A 402 9.92 3.17 13.77
C GLU A 402 11.32 2.76 13.27
N GLY A 403 11.41 2.39 12.00
CA GLY A 403 12.69 2.07 11.35
C GLY A 403 13.65 3.26 11.30
N ALA A 404 13.16 4.47 11.02
CA ALA A 404 13.95 5.69 11.02
C ALA A 404 14.45 6.06 12.43
N GLU A 405 13.57 5.98 13.44
CA GLU A 405 13.93 6.23 14.85
C GLU A 405 14.97 5.21 15.34
N ALA A 406 14.78 3.92 15.03
CA ALA A 406 15.72 2.86 15.40
C ALA A 406 17.12 3.05 14.77
N GLU A 407 17.18 3.66 13.58
CA GLU A 407 18.43 4.00 12.89
C GLU A 407 19.06 5.31 13.38
N GLY A 408 18.40 6.03 14.31
CA GLY A 408 18.93 7.22 14.99
C GLY A 408 18.42 8.55 14.44
N CYS A 409 17.32 8.55 13.69
CA CYS A 409 16.67 9.79 13.29
C CYS A 409 15.79 10.36 14.41
N ASP A 410 15.86 11.67 14.66
CA ASP A 410 14.98 12.38 15.58
C ASP A 410 13.69 12.81 14.88
N VAL A 411 12.52 12.49 15.44
CA VAL A 411 11.23 12.97 14.93
C VAL A 411 10.77 14.18 15.72
N LEU A 412 10.76 15.35 15.09
CA LEU A 412 10.30 16.62 15.64
C LEU A 412 8.88 16.90 15.16
N GLU A 413 7.92 16.42 15.93
CA GLU A 413 6.49 16.59 15.64
C GLU A 413 5.96 17.97 16.04
N LEU A 414 4.82 18.38 15.44
CA LEU A 414 4.17 19.65 15.70
C LEU A 414 5.09 20.86 15.44
N MET A 415 5.94 20.76 14.44
CA MET A 415 6.87 21.82 14.00
C MET A 415 6.61 22.16 12.53
N SER A 416 6.26 23.43 12.26
CA SER A 416 6.05 23.92 10.90
C SER A 416 7.24 24.79 10.47
N PRO A 417 7.87 24.53 9.30
CA PRO A 417 8.92 25.40 8.78
C PRO A 417 8.41 26.83 8.56
N VAL A 418 9.24 27.83 8.85
CA VAL A 418 8.93 29.26 8.68
C VAL A 418 9.90 29.95 7.74
N ARG A 419 11.20 29.81 7.98
CA ARG A 419 12.28 30.37 7.15
C ARG A 419 13.58 29.61 7.36
N ILE A 420 14.47 29.75 6.41
CA ILE A 420 15.82 29.16 6.46
C ILE A 420 16.81 30.27 6.87
N GLU A 421 17.61 29.99 7.91
CA GLU A 421 18.72 30.82 8.31
C GLU A 421 19.90 30.59 7.38
N LYS A 422 20.53 31.69 6.88
CA LYS A 422 21.63 31.64 5.94
C LYS A 422 22.86 32.34 6.52
N ASP A 423 24.03 31.88 6.12
CA ASP A 423 25.31 32.56 6.41
C ASP A 423 25.63 33.66 5.41
N GLU A 424 26.80 34.25 5.56
CA GLU A 424 27.33 35.34 4.68
C GLU A 424 27.54 34.89 3.21
N ASN A 425 27.63 33.57 2.97
CA ASN A 425 27.79 32.99 1.64
C ASN A 425 26.45 32.50 1.05
N ASP A 426 25.33 32.89 1.63
CA ASP A 426 23.99 32.45 1.25
C ASP A 426 23.78 30.91 1.38
N ALA A 427 24.54 30.25 2.25
CA ALA A 427 24.38 28.81 2.57
C ALA A 427 23.46 28.63 3.77
N ALA A 428 22.65 27.56 3.75
CA ALA A 428 21.77 27.21 4.85
C ALA A 428 22.58 26.78 6.09
N VAL A 429 22.27 27.38 7.26
CA VAL A 429 22.90 27.06 8.56
C VAL A 429 21.88 26.66 9.62
N GLY A 430 20.60 26.79 9.33
CA GLY A 430 19.52 26.39 10.24
C GLY A 430 18.13 26.55 9.64
N LEU A 431 17.18 25.88 10.27
CA LEU A 431 15.75 25.97 9.95
C LEU A 431 14.98 26.53 11.15
N TRP A 432 14.31 27.67 10.96
CA TRP A 432 13.35 28.20 11.93
C TRP A 432 12.03 27.47 11.78
N VAL A 433 11.52 26.97 12.89
CA VAL A 433 10.23 26.27 12.97
C VAL A 433 9.32 26.89 13.99
N GLN A 434 8.04 26.99 13.65
CA GLN A 434 6.98 27.44 14.54
C GLN A 434 6.29 26.23 15.18
N PRO A 435 6.29 26.10 16.50
CA PRO A 435 5.51 25.08 17.19
C PRO A 435 4.02 25.14 16.83
N GLN A 436 3.40 23.97 16.67
CA GLN A 436 2.01 23.80 16.28
C GLN A 436 1.20 23.15 17.38
N MET A 437 -0.12 23.26 17.30
CA MET A 437 -1.10 22.49 18.03
C MET A 437 -2.17 21.96 17.07
N ILE A 438 -2.78 20.84 17.39
CA ILE A 438 -3.92 20.33 16.61
C ILE A 438 -5.18 21.05 17.05
N SER A 439 -5.90 21.70 16.12
CA SER A 439 -7.08 22.50 16.41
C SER A 439 -8.39 21.79 16.09
N ARG A 440 -8.49 21.12 14.94
CA ARG A 440 -9.69 20.46 14.45
C ARG A 440 -9.36 19.44 13.37
N ILE A 441 -10.29 18.58 13.06
CA ILE A 441 -10.21 17.71 11.87
C ILE A 441 -10.78 18.47 10.67
N LYS A 442 -10.05 18.51 9.56
CA LYS A 442 -10.49 19.09 8.30
C LYS A 442 -10.21 18.12 7.16
N GLY A 443 -11.26 17.70 6.46
CA GLY A 443 -11.14 16.71 5.39
C GLY A 443 -10.55 15.37 5.87
N GLY A 444 -11.00 14.87 7.03
CA GLY A 444 -10.55 13.61 7.62
C GLY A 444 -9.15 13.66 8.25
N ARG A 445 -8.48 14.83 8.29
CA ARG A 445 -7.10 14.95 8.83
C ARG A 445 -6.99 16.05 9.88
N PRO A 446 -6.19 15.82 10.95
CA PRO A 446 -5.91 16.85 11.94
C PRO A 446 -5.31 18.10 11.32
N SER A 447 -5.89 19.26 11.61
CA SER A 447 -5.44 20.55 11.08
C SER A 447 -4.50 21.23 12.08
N PRO A 448 -3.23 21.46 11.73
CA PRO A 448 -2.31 22.19 12.59
C PRO A 448 -2.70 23.68 12.66
N LYS A 449 -2.47 24.28 13.83
CA LYS A 449 -2.60 25.70 14.10
C LYS A 449 -1.38 26.14 14.90
N THR A 450 -0.89 27.35 14.62
CA THR A 450 0.22 27.96 15.35
C THR A 450 -0.06 27.98 16.85
N ALA A 451 0.86 27.42 17.63
CA ALA A 451 0.83 27.50 19.09
C ALA A 451 1.35 28.87 19.57
N ALA A 452 0.87 29.32 20.73
CA ALA A 452 1.37 30.55 21.37
C ALA A 452 2.73 30.27 22.05
N LYS A 453 3.74 29.96 21.23
CA LYS A 453 5.14 29.70 21.63
C LYS A 453 6.07 30.37 20.63
N ASP A 454 7.26 30.72 21.08
CA ASP A 454 8.28 31.30 20.22
C ASP A 454 8.76 30.29 19.16
N GLU A 455 9.26 30.83 18.04
CA GLU A 455 9.95 30.06 17.00
C GLU A 455 11.22 29.44 17.57
N VAL A 456 11.56 28.26 17.04
CA VAL A 456 12.75 27.51 17.46
C VAL A 456 13.68 27.35 16.26
N LEU A 457 14.96 27.67 16.44
CA LEU A 457 16.00 27.41 15.46
C LEU A 457 16.52 25.97 15.61
N ILE A 458 16.46 25.22 14.53
CA ILE A 458 17.09 23.89 14.41
C ILE A 458 18.37 24.08 13.58
N PRO A 459 19.55 24.02 14.19
CA PRO A 459 20.82 24.15 13.46
C PRO A 459 21.00 22.98 12.50
N CYS A 460 21.29 23.26 11.24
CA CYS A 460 21.52 22.23 10.22
C CYS A 460 22.43 22.76 9.10
N ASP A 461 23.07 21.86 8.40
CA ASP A 461 23.97 22.14 7.29
C ASP A 461 23.34 21.72 5.95
N LEU A 462 22.26 20.93 6.03
CA LEU A 462 21.51 20.47 4.88
C LEU A 462 20.01 20.32 5.23
N ILE A 463 19.17 20.84 4.35
CA ILE A 463 17.71 20.71 4.42
C ILE A 463 17.22 19.94 3.20
N VAL A 464 16.49 18.84 3.41
CA VAL A 464 15.89 18.04 2.35
C VAL A 464 14.37 18.16 2.38
N VAL A 465 13.80 18.71 1.32
CA VAL A 465 12.35 18.97 1.21
C VAL A 465 11.64 17.73 0.69
N ALA A 466 10.79 17.11 1.52
CA ALA A 466 10.08 15.86 1.24
C ALA A 466 8.54 15.99 1.43
N ILE A 467 7.93 17.06 0.91
CA ILE A 467 6.51 17.39 1.10
C ILE A 467 5.60 16.91 -0.03
N GLY A 468 6.10 16.08 -0.91
CA GLY A 468 5.39 15.48 -2.04
C GLY A 468 6.05 15.81 -3.38
N GLN A 469 5.42 15.31 -4.45
CA GLN A 469 5.91 15.40 -5.81
C GLN A 469 4.88 16.08 -6.71
N GLY A 470 5.34 16.71 -7.78
CA GLY A 470 4.54 17.28 -8.86
C GLY A 470 4.63 16.47 -10.13
N ILE A 471 3.83 16.84 -11.11
CA ILE A 471 3.81 16.23 -12.45
C ILE A 471 4.20 17.32 -13.45
N GLU A 472 5.07 17.00 -14.38
CA GLU A 472 5.47 17.92 -15.45
C GLU A 472 4.43 17.87 -16.58
N THR A 473 3.34 18.63 -16.43
CA THR A 473 2.21 18.62 -17.38
C THR A 473 2.33 19.69 -18.48
N ARG A 474 3.26 20.61 -18.37
CA ARG A 474 3.36 21.80 -19.23
C ARG A 474 3.33 21.48 -20.73
N TYR A 475 4.14 20.51 -21.18
CA TYR A 475 4.15 20.09 -22.58
C TYR A 475 2.75 19.64 -23.06
N PHE A 476 2.06 18.87 -22.25
CA PHE A 476 0.72 18.36 -22.58
C PHE A 476 -0.34 19.48 -22.57
N GLU A 477 -0.24 20.42 -21.63
CA GLU A 477 -1.13 21.61 -21.59
C GLU A 477 -0.96 22.48 -22.86
N GLU A 478 0.27 22.76 -23.25
CA GLU A 478 0.60 23.51 -24.47
C GLU A 478 0.09 22.82 -25.75
N HIS A 479 -0.06 21.47 -25.70
CA HIS A 479 -0.61 20.67 -26.79
C HIS A 479 -2.10 20.33 -26.61
N GLY A 480 -2.81 21.07 -25.76
CA GLY A 480 -4.26 21.03 -25.62
C GLY A 480 -4.82 19.83 -24.84
N PHE A 481 -4.03 19.23 -23.94
CA PHE A 481 -4.54 18.27 -22.97
C PHE A 481 -5.20 19.01 -21.80
N THR A 482 -6.32 18.48 -21.32
CA THR A 482 -6.96 19.03 -20.12
C THR A 482 -6.18 18.61 -18.88
N VAL A 483 -5.68 19.60 -18.13
CA VAL A 483 -5.00 19.40 -16.85
C VAL A 483 -5.84 20.01 -15.74
N LYS A 484 -6.14 19.21 -14.70
CA LYS A 484 -6.86 19.67 -13.51
C LYS A 484 -6.01 19.41 -12.27
N ARG A 485 -5.77 20.47 -11.48
CA ARG A 485 -4.98 20.39 -10.23
C ARG A 485 -3.59 19.77 -10.42
N GLY A 486 -2.98 19.99 -11.61
CA GLY A 486 -1.67 19.46 -11.96
C GLY A 486 -1.66 17.98 -12.35
N THR A 487 -2.79 17.39 -12.73
CA THR A 487 -2.91 16.02 -13.26
C THR A 487 -3.57 16.03 -14.64
N ILE A 488 -3.17 15.11 -15.52
CA ILE A 488 -3.79 14.92 -16.83
C ILE A 488 -5.16 14.26 -16.62
N GLU A 489 -6.22 14.83 -17.23
CA GLU A 489 -7.56 14.26 -17.15
C GLU A 489 -7.72 13.09 -18.13
N ALA A 490 -8.08 11.91 -17.62
CA ALA A 490 -8.40 10.73 -18.40
C ALA A 490 -9.77 10.16 -17.95
N LEU A 491 -10.41 9.40 -18.83
CA LEU A 491 -11.63 8.65 -18.53
C LEU A 491 -11.30 7.41 -17.67
N ASP A 492 -12.30 6.74 -17.13
CA ASP A 492 -12.13 5.48 -16.38
C ASP A 492 -11.51 4.37 -17.23
N THR A 493 -11.68 4.45 -18.56
CA THR A 493 -11.02 3.61 -19.57
C THR A 493 -9.55 3.99 -19.82
N SER A 494 -8.99 4.94 -19.09
CA SER A 494 -7.69 5.56 -19.32
C SER A 494 -7.58 6.38 -20.62
N GLU A 495 -8.59 6.41 -21.49
CA GLU A 495 -8.57 7.20 -22.75
C GLU A 495 -8.63 8.70 -22.44
N ILE A 496 -7.89 9.50 -23.18
CA ILE A 496 -7.95 10.96 -23.12
C ILE A 496 -9.19 11.45 -23.88
N LYS A 497 -10.05 12.19 -23.21
CA LYS A 497 -11.25 12.74 -23.82
C LYS A 497 -10.92 13.52 -25.11
N GLU A 498 -11.69 13.25 -26.18
CA GLU A 498 -11.54 13.90 -27.50
C GLU A 498 -10.21 13.59 -28.24
N ARG A 499 -9.40 12.64 -27.75
CA ARG A 499 -8.13 12.20 -28.39
C ARG A 499 -8.09 10.68 -28.56
N LYS A 500 -8.76 10.20 -29.60
CA LYS A 500 -8.85 8.76 -29.90
C LYS A 500 -7.47 8.13 -30.01
N GLY A 501 -7.27 6.98 -29.37
CA GLY A 501 -6.04 6.22 -29.40
C GLY A 501 -4.95 6.74 -28.48
N ILE A 502 -5.20 7.79 -27.69
CA ILE A 502 -4.30 8.29 -26.66
C ILE A 502 -4.88 7.98 -25.28
N PHE A 503 -4.09 7.32 -24.47
CA PHE A 503 -4.43 6.88 -23.11
C PHE A 503 -3.43 7.45 -22.12
N ALA A 504 -3.85 7.62 -20.86
CA ALA A 504 -2.97 8.03 -19.77
C ALA A 504 -3.34 7.32 -18.48
N GLY A 505 -2.35 7.10 -17.60
CA GLY A 505 -2.61 6.47 -16.32
C GLY A 505 -1.41 6.50 -15.36
N GLY A 506 -1.64 6.01 -14.13
CA GLY A 506 -0.69 6.12 -13.05
C GLY A 506 -0.67 7.52 -12.45
N ASP A 507 0.45 7.90 -11.81
CA ASP A 507 0.55 9.13 -11.02
C ASP A 507 0.31 10.41 -11.84
N CYS A 508 0.53 10.41 -13.16
CA CYS A 508 0.25 11.58 -13.99
C CYS A 508 -1.26 11.88 -14.12
N VAL A 509 -2.14 10.92 -13.82
CA VAL A 509 -3.59 11.06 -13.82
C VAL A 509 -4.15 11.16 -12.40
N THR A 510 -3.69 10.32 -11.48
CA THR A 510 -4.25 10.25 -10.11
C THR A 510 -3.56 11.16 -9.09
N GLY A 511 -2.42 11.75 -9.44
CA GLY A 511 -1.46 12.30 -8.50
C GLY A 511 -0.56 11.21 -7.90
N PRO A 512 0.53 11.58 -7.20
CA PRO A 512 1.45 10.62 -6.58
C PRO A 512 0.70 9.65 -5.67
N ALA A 513 0.89 8.34 -5.93
CA ALA A 513 0.19 7.26 -5.26
C ALA A 513 1.11 6.05 -5.02
N THR A 514 0.55 4.87 -4.86
CA THR A 514 1.32 3.65 -4.59
C THR A 514 1.69 2.92 -5.88
N VAL A 515 2.78 2.15 -5.81
CA VAL A 515 3.27 1.33 -6.95
C VAL A 515 2.20 0.38 -7.46
N ILE A 516 1.46 -0.29 -6.58
CA ILE A 516 0.43 -1.24 -6.99
C ILE A 516 -0.74 -0.56 -7.73
N ARG A 517 -1.03 0.73 -7.45
CA ARG A 517 -2.00 1.52 -8.21
C ARG A 517 -1.49 1.88 -9.60
N ALA A 518 -0.20 2.23 -9.72
CA ALA A 518 0.41 2.47 -11.02
C ALA A 518 0.42 1.20 -11.91
N ILE A 519 0.74 0.04 -11.33
CA ILE A 519 0.66 -1.27 -12.00
C ILE A 519 -0.77 -1.55 -12.47
N ALA A 520 -1.76 -1.36 -11.60
CA ALA A 520 -3.17 -1.54 -11.93
C ALA A 520 -3.63 -0.62 -13.06
N ALA A 521 -3.22 0.65 -13.05
CA ALA A 521 -3.51 1.60 -14.12
C ALA A 521 -2.94 1.14 -15.47
N GLY A 522 -1.70 0.60 -15.47
CA GLY A 522 -1.10 0.01 -16.66
C GLY A 522 -1.86 -1.21 -17.19
N LYS A 523 -2.34 -2.09 -16.29
CA LYS A 523 -3.18 -3.24 -16.64
C LYS A 523 -4.50 -2.81 -17.28
N VAL A 524 -5.20 -1.84 -16.66
CA VAL A 524 -6.46 -1.28 -17.18
C VAL A 524 -6.24 -0.63 -18.55
N ALA A 525 -5.20 0.19 -18.69
CA ALA A 525 -4.88 0.82 -19.97
C ALA A 525 -4.59 -0.21 -21.06
N ALA A 526 -3.84 -1.27 -20.74
CA ALA A 526 -3.53 -2.34 -21.72
C ALA A 526 -4.80 -3.01 -22.25
N ALA A 527 -5.75 -3.37 -21.38
CA ALA A 527 -7.02 -3.98 -21.78
C ALA A 527 -7.85 -3.04 -22.67
N ASN A 528 -7.95 -1.76 -22.31
CA ASN A 528 -8.70 -0.78 -23.11
C ASN A 528 -8.01 -0.42 -24.42
N ILE A 529 -6.69 -0.44 -24.48
CA ILE A 529 -5.93 -0.28 -25.72
C ILE A 529 -6.14 -1.48 -26.64
N ASP A 530 -6.14 -2.71 -26.11
CA ASP A 530 -6.40 -3.93 -26.88
C ASP A 530 -7.80 -3.87 -27.50
N GLU A 531 -8.82 -3.49 -26.75
CA GLU A 531 -10.19 -3.28 -27.28
C GLU A 531 -10.25 -2.16 -28.33
N TYR A 532 -9.59 -1.03 -28.08
CA TYR A 532 -9.50 0.06 -29.05
C TYR A 532 -8.88 -0.39 -30.39
N LEU A 533 -7.89 -1.28 -30.32
CA LEU A 533 -7.22 -1.85 -31.51
C LEU A 533 -8.04 -2.94 -32.20
N GLY A 534 -9.22 -3.30 -31.67
CA GLY A 534 -10.17 -4.25 -32.23
C GLY A 534 -9.94 -5.69 -31.81
N TYR A 535 -9.30 -5.92 -30.66
CA TYR A 535 -9.04 -7.24 -30.07
C TYR A 535 -9.72 -7.33 -28.69
N HIS A 536 -9.74 -8.54 -28.15
CA HIS A 536 -10.22 -8.80 -26.79
C HIS A 536 -9.45 -10.01 -26.23
N HIS A 537 -8.21 -9.78 -25.81
CA HIS A 537 -7.37 -10.83 -25.24
C HIS A 537 -7.55 -10.95 -23.74
N GLU A 538 -7.72 -12.17 -23.27
CA GLU A 538 -7.75 -12.48 -21.84
C GLU A 538 -6.39 -13.04 -21.40
N ILE A 539 -5.84 -12.51 -20.30
CA ILE A 539 -4.63 -13.03 -19.68
C ILE A 539 -5.03 -14.00 -18.58
N THR A 540 -4.80 -15.29 -18.81
CA THR A 540 -5.15 -16.38 -17.89
C THR A 540 -3.91 -16.99 -17.24
N SER A 541 -4.12 -17.85 -16.26
CA SER A 541 -3.07 -18.68 -15.65
C SER A 541 -3.56 -20.13 -15.61
N ASP A 542 -2.69 -21.06 -15.97
CA ASP A 542 -2.91 -22.50 -15.95
C ASP A 542 -2.56 -23.13 -14.58
N VAL A 543 -2.16 -22.31 -13.61
CA VAL A 543 -1.75 -22.78 -12.28
C VAL A 543 -2.94 -23.38 -11.52
N GLU A 544 -2.83 -24.65 -11.16
CA GLU A 544 -3.79 -25.31 -10.29
C GLU A 544 -3.58 -24.88 -8.85
N ILE A 545 -4.65 -24.31 -8.26
CA ILE A 545 -4.64 -23.81 -6.90
C ILE A 545 -5.05 -24.95 -5.94
N PRO A 546 -4.27 -25.17 -4.87
CA PRO A 546 -4.59 -26.20 -3.88
C PRO A 546 -5.97 -26.03 -3.27
N TYR A 547 -6.63 -27.16 -3.00
CA TYR A 547 -7.92 -27.17 -2.35
C TYR A 547 -7.81 -26.65 -0.91
N ALA A 548 -8.84 -25.97 -0.41
CA ALA A 548 -8.87 -25.54 0.99
C ALA A 548 -9.24 -26.74 1.89
N GLY A 549 -8.36 -27.05 2.83
CA GLY A 549 -8.65 -28.01 3.90
C GLY A 549 -9.60 -27.42 4.95
N TYR A 550 -10.31 -28.30 5.68
CA TYR A 550 -11.21 -27.94 6.78
C TYR A 550 -10.51 -28.13 8.14
N GLU A 551 -9.38 -27.47 8.31
CA GLU A 551 -8.67 -27.48 9.58
C GLU A 551 -9.08 -26.28 10.43
N ASP A 552 -9.16 -26.49 11.75
CA ASP A 552 -9.41 -25.39 12.69
C ASP A 552 -8.26 -24.36 12.63
N LYS A 553 -8.60 -23.11 12.36
CA LYS A 553 -7.65 -21.99 12.26
C LYS A 553 -7.55 -21.25 13.60
N VAL A 554 -7.04 -21.93 14.62
CA VAL A 554 -6.95 -21.37 15.98
C VAL A 554 -6.11 -20.08 16.03
N PRO A 555 -6.40 -19.15 16.96
CA PRO A 555 -5.56 -17.99 17.18
C PRO A 555 -4.12 -18.40 17.50
N CYS A 556 -3.15 -17.95 16.71
CA CYS A 556 -1.73 -18.27 16.90
C CYS A 556 -0.80 -17.06 16.76
N GLY A 557 -1.38 -15.89 16.48
CA GLY A 557 -0.63 -14.66 16.24
C GLY A 557 -0.04 -14.57 14.82
N ARG A 558 0.35 -13.37 14.45
CA ARG A 558 0.98 -13.04 13.17
C ARG A 558 2.48 -13.29 13.26
N VAL A 559 3.07 -13.85 12.23
CA VAL A 559 4.53 -13.92 12.08
C VAL A 559 5.02 -12.62 11.45
N GLU A 560 5.96 -11.97 12.11
CA GLU A 560 6.57 -10.74 11.59
C GLU A 560 7.82 -11.03 10.78
N VAL A 561 8.06 -10.22 9.74
CA VAL A 561 9.25 -10.37 8.90
C VAL A 561 10.49 -9.97 9.69
N ALA A 562 11.48 -10.87 9.74
CA ALA A 562 12.72 -10.62 10.43
C ALA A 562 13.55 -9.51 9.74
N LEU A 563 14.01 -8.54 10.53
CA LEU A 563 14.82 -7.41 10.08
C LEU A 563 16.27 -7.55 10.54
N ARG A 564 17.19 -6.99 9.77
CA ARG A 564 18.58 -6.78 10.21
C ARG A 564 18.61 -5.82 11.41
N ASP A 565 19.57 -6.05 12.32
CA ASP A 565 19.75 -5.15 13.47
C ASP A 565 19.93 -3.70 13.02
N ALA A 566 19.31 -2.75 13.73
CA ALA A 566 19.30 -1.34 13.35
C ALA A 566 20.70 -0.70 13.35
N ALA A 567 21.56 -1.11 14.30
CA ALA A 567 22.94 -0.63 14.41
C ALA A 567 23.83 -1.08 13.25
N ASP A 568 23.48 -2.20 12.60
CA ASP A 568 24.21 -2.74 11.45
C ASP A 568 23.60 -2.26 10.13
N ARG A 569 22.27 -2.35 9.96
CA ARG A 569 21.61 -2.01 8.70
C ARG A 569 21.73 -0.53 8.32
N LYS A 570 21.93 0.36 9.28
CA LYS A 570 22.14 1.80 9.03
C LYS A 570 23.50 2.16 8.44
N LYS A 571 24.45 1.22 8.36
CA LYS A 571 25.83 1.45 7.88
C LYS A 571 25.97 1.25 6.37
N ASP A 572 24.99 0.64 5.72
CA ASP A 572 25.04 0.25 4.31
C ASP A 572 23.67 0.36 3.61
N PHE A 573 23.66 0.17 2.29
CA PHE A 573 22.46 0.12 1.48
C PHE A 573 22.02 -1.31 1.15
N GLU A 574 22.50 -2.33 1.86
CA GLU A 574 22.06 -3.70 1.69
C GLU A 574 20.62 -3.92 2.21
N PRO A 575 19.90 -4.93 1.71
CA PRO A 575 18.53 -5.19 2.10
C PRO A 575 18.32 -5.26 3.62
N ILE A 576 17.27 -4.64 4.13
CA ILE A 576 17.00 -4.57 5.57
C ILE A 576 16.17 -5.74 6.09
N GLU A 577 15.47 -6.47 5.23
CA GLU A 577 14.60 -7.60 5.58
C GLU A 577 15.24 -8.94 5.22
N TYR A 578 15.28 -9.86 6.18
CA TYR A 578 15.68 -11.25 5.92
C TYR A 578 14.57 -12.06 5.24
N GLY A 579 13.30 -11.79 5.55
CA GLY A 579 12.16 -12.60 5.12
C GLY A 579 11.76 -13.65 6.16
N PHE A 580 10.96 -14.64 5.72
CA PHE A 580 10.54 -15.78 6.54
C PHE A 580 11.45 -16.98 6.35
N SER A 581 11.59 -17.81 7.40
CA SER A 581 12.00 -19.22 7.25
C SER A 581 10.86 -20.05 6.62
N CYS A 582 11.16 -21.28 6.20
CA CYS A 582 10.14 -22.17 5.66
C CYS A 582 9.05 -22.49 6.70
N GLU A 583 9.44 -22.68 7.97
CA GLU A 583 8.53 -22.97 9.08
C GLU A 583 7.62 -21.75 9.37
N GLU A 584 8.19 -20.54 9.40
CA GLU A 584 7.46 -19.28 9.59
C GLU A 584 6.48 -19.05 8.45
N ALA A 585 6.90 -19.28 7.20
CA ALA A 585 6.03 -19.16 6.03
C ALA A 585 4.88 -20.19 6.06
N CYS A 586 5.14 -21.44 6.47
CA CYS A 586 4.13 -22.46 6.65
C CYS A 586 3.13 -22.07 7.74
N GLN A 587 3.61 -21.61 8.90
CA GLN A 587 2.76 -21.12 9.99
C GLN A 587 1.90 -19.95 9.53
N GLU A 588 2.49 -18.93 8.91
CA GLU A 588 1.78 -17.72 8.51
C GLU A 588 0.77 -17.98 7.39
N SER A 589 1.15 -18.76 6.36
CA SER A 589 0.24 -19.15 5.28
C SER A 589 -0.92 -20.03 5.79
N GLY A 590 -0.65 -20.90 6.76
CA GLY A 590 -1.66 -21.72 7.45
C GLY A 590 -2.73 -20.91 8.18
N ARG A 591 -2.46 -19.65 8.53
CA ARG A 591 -3.44 -18.73 9.14
C ARG A 591 -4.50 -18.23 8.16
N CYS A 592 -4.25 -18.31 6.85
CA CYS A 592 -5.20 -17.86 5.84
C CYS A 592 -6.51 -18.68 5.92
N LEU A 593 -7.64 -17.96 6.02
CA LEU A 593 -8.97 -18.57 6.14
C LEU A 593 -9.48 -19.13 4.82
N ARG A 594 -8.78 -18.93 3.70
CA ARG A 594 -9.21 -19.37 2.37
C ARG A 594 -10.66 -18.93 2.09
N CYS A 595 -10.91 -17.62 2.28
CA CYS A 595 -12.22 -16.99 2.07
C CYS A 595 -12.74 -17.12 0.63
N ASP A 596 -11.93 -17.61 -0.30
CA ASP A 596 -12.26 -17.96 -1.67
C ASP A 596 -12.97 -19.31 -1.83
N HIS A 597 -13.17 -20.04 -0.73
CA HIS A 597 -13.89 -21.31 -0.72
C HIS A 597 -15.13 -21.23 0.15
N PHE A 598 -16.20 -21.89 -0.28
CA PHE A 598 -17.36 -22.19 0.55
C PHE A 598 -17.14 -23.50 1.29
N GLY A 599 -17.83 -23.69 2.43
CA GLY A 599 -17.87 -24.89 3.21
C GLY A 599 -18.07 -26.19 2.43
N PHE A 600 -19.03 -27.05 2.79
CA PHE A 600 -19.17 -28.38 2.22
C PHE A 600 -19.76 -28.38 0.80
N GLY A 601 -19.25 -29.28 -0.06
CA GLY A 601 -19.82 -29.64 -1.34
C GLY A 601 -19.17 -29.04 -2.56
N SER A 602 -19.93 -28.93 -3.66
CA SER A 602 -19.47 -28.46 -4.96
C SER A 602 -19.33 -26.92 -5.09
N PHE A 603 -19.72 -26.19 -4.07
CA PHE A 603 -19.57 -24.73 -4.04
C PHE A 603 -18.12 -24.35 -3.81
N ARG A 604 -17.55 -23.69 -4.79
CA ARG A 604 -16.19 -23.11 -4.75
C ARG A 604 -16.34 -21.61 -4.73
N GLY A 605 -16.26 -21.03 -3.55
CA GLY A 605 -16.61 -19.65 -3.31
C GLY A 605 -15.95 -18.63 -4.19
N GLY A 606 -16.73 -18.10 -5.12
CA GLY A 606 -16.35 -16.92 -5.88
C GLY A 606 -15.13 -17.02 -6.77
N ARG A 607 -14.52 -18.23 -6.88
CA ARG A 607 -13.42 -18.47 -7.80
C ARG A 607 -13.98 -19.04 -9.09
N GLU A 608 -14.42 -18.18 -9.96
CA GLU A 608 -14.62 -18.51 -11.37
C GLU A 608 -13.27 -18.57 -12.08
N LYS A 609 -13.19 -19.30 -13.18
CA LYS A 609 -11.97 -19.36 -14.02
C LYS A 609 -11.61 -18.02 -14.65
N GLN A 610 -12.53 -17.07 -14.63
CA GLN A 610 -12.41 -15.71 -15.12
C GLN A 610 -12.49 -14.72 -13.95
N TRP A 611 -11.42 -14.07 -13.67
CA TRP A 611 -11.33 -12.91 -12.78
C TRP A 611 -10.93 -11.70 -13.57
#